data_88d582ca0008435f338100e86e82f967
#
_entry.id   88d582ca0008435f338100e86e82f967
#
_cell.length_a   1.000
_cell.length_b   1.000
_cell.length_c   1.000
_cell.angle_alpha   90.00
_cell.angle_beta   90.00
_cell.angle_gamma   90.00
#
_symmetry.space_group_name_H-M   'P 1'
#
loop_
_entity.id
_entity.type
_entity.pdbx_description
1 polymer ?
#
loop_
_entity_poly.entity_id
_entity_poly.type
_entity_poly.pdbx_seq_one_letter_code
_entity_poly.pdbx_strand_id
1 'polypeptide(L)'
;ATIPWAAPAVMEQSLHQLMQGALRELENEQVALLGGHSNEGAELAFGLSVNGYAAPQQLLLKSALRSGHALILTKAIGTGTLLAANQAAAAEGRWIDAALANMLLSPRVALEVLRAHGVAACTDVTGFGVLGHLQEMLRASEIGAHLRPAAIPVLPGAHQCLARGYRSSLHHANRIY
;
A
#
# COMPACT_ATOMS: atom_id res chain seq x y z
N ALA A 1 -2.59 -18.59 -3.80
CA ALA A 1 -1.98 -18.58 -2.48
C ALA A 1 -0.94 -19.69 -2.34
N THR A 2 0.13 -19.42 -1.58
CA THR A 2 1.12 -20.45 -1.19
C THR A 2 1.05 -20.58 0.33
N ILE A 3 0.88 -21.80 0.81
CA ILE A 3 0.75 -22.09 2.26
C ILE A 3 1.95 -22.93 2.69
N PRO A 4 2.67 -22.55 3.77
CA PRO A 4 3.76 -23.33 4.32
C PRO A 4 3.27 -24.70 4.76
N TRP A 5 4.10 -25.72 4.51
CA TRP A 5 3.76 -27.08 4.94
C TRP A 5 3.58 -27.16 6.46
N ALA A 6 2.47 -27.71 6.88
CA ALA A 6 2.08 -27.92 8.26
C ALA A 6 1.09 -29.08 8.35
N ALA A 7 0.56 -29.36 9.53
CA ALA A 7 -0.55 -30.31 9.68
C ALA A 7 -1.73 -29.88 8.77
N PRO A 8 -2.41 -30.80 8.07
CA PRO A 8 -3.46 -30.47 7.09
C PRO A 8 -4.52 -29.51 7.63
N ALA A 9 -4.99 -29.71 8.87
CA ALA A 9 -5.98 -28.83 9.48
C ALA A 9 -5.48 -27.38 9.65
N VAL A 10 -4.17 -27.16 9.91
CA VAL A 10 -3.57 -25.84 10.05
C VAL A 10 -3.46 -25.15 8.68
N MET A 11 -3.07 -25.91 7.66
CA MET A 11 -3.00 -25.40 6.28
C MET A 11 -4.37 -25.00 5.77
N GLU A 12 -5.38 -25.84 5.98
CA GLU A 12 -6.77 -25.58 5.60
C GLU A 12 -7.31 -24.34 6.33
N GLN A 13 -7.09 -24.22 7.63
CA GLN A 13 -7.50 -23.06 8.42
C GLN A 13 -6.83 -21.77 7.94
N SER A 14 -5.53 -21.81 7.67
CA SER A 14 -4.76 -20.66 7.17
C SER A 14 -5.29 -20.19 5.82
N LEU A 15 -5.49 -21.12 4.89
CA LEU A 15 -6.06 -20.82 3.58
C LEU A 15 -7.48 -20.24 3.70
N HIS A 16 -8.31 -20.84 4.55
CA HIS A 16 -9.66 -20.36 4.77
C HIS A 16 -9.69 -18.91 5.30
N GLN A 17 -8.86 -18.59 6.29
CA GLN A 17 -8.76 -17.23 6.84
C GLN A 17 -8.28 -16.22 5.80
N LEU A 18 -7.26 -16.56 4.99
CA LEU A 18 -6.79 -15.71 3.89
C LEU A 18 -7.88 -15.46 2.87
N MET A 19 -8.55 -16.51 2.44
CA MET A 19 -9.62 -16.40 1.44
C MET A 19 -10.82 -15.62 1.96
N GLN A 20 -11.21 -15.82 3.21
CA GLN A 20 -12.28 -15.03 3.82
C GLN A 20 -11.95 -13.54 3.88
N GLY A 21 -10.71 -13.19 4.29
CA GLY A 21 -10.26 -11.80 4.29
C GLY A 21 -10.29 -11.19 2.89
N ALA A 22 -9.75 -11.91 1.91
CA ALA A 22 -9.76 -11.45 0.51
C ALA A 22 -11.16 -11.28 -0.07
N LEU A 23 -12.05 -12.27 0.14
CA LEU A 23 -13.42 -12.23 -0.35
C LEU A 23 -14.19 -11.06 0.24
N ARG A 24 -14.05 -10.78 1.54
CA ARG A 24 -14.68 -9.63 2.19
C ARG A 24 -14.30 -8.33 1.51
N GLU A 25 -13.00 -8.12 1.23
CA GLU A 25 -12.54 -6.90 0.56
C GLU A 25 -13.01 -6.83 -0.90
N LEU A 26 -12.99 -7.95 -1.62
CA LEU A 26 -13.49 -8.01 -2.99
C LEU A 26 -15.00 -7.71 -3.07
N GLU A 27 -15.79 -8.23 -2.13
CA GLU A 27 -17.21 -7.95 -2.02
C GLU A 27 -17.47 -6.47 -1.72
N ASN A 28 -16.75 -5.88 -0.77
CA ASN A 28 -16.85 -4.45 -0.45
C ASN A 28 -16.56 -3.56 -1.66
N GLU A 29 -15.62 -3.97 -2.50
CA GLU A 29 -15.21 -3.25 -3.71
C GLU A 29 -16.01 -3.69 -4.96
N GLN A 30 -16.99 -4.59 -4.82
CA GLN A 30 -17.80 -5.12 -5.92
C GLN A 30 -16.95 -5.79 -7.02
N VAL A 31 -15.89 -6.48 -6.63
CA VAL A 31 -15.01 -7.23 -7.52
C VAL A 31 -15.29 -8.72 -7.42
N ALA A 32 -15.57 -9.36 -8.54
CA ALA A 32 -15.80 -10.80 -8.59
C ALA A 32 -14.49 -11.59 -8.56
N LEU A 33 -14.42 -12.60 -7.70
CA LEU A 33 -13.34 -13.61 -7.76
C LEU A 33 -13.70 -14.64 -8.86
N LEU A 34 -12.94 -14.64 -9.94
CA LEU A 34 -13.18 -15.51 -11.10
C LEU A 34 -12.46 -16.84 -11.04
N GLY A 35 -11.43 -16.95 -10.21
CA GLY A 35 -10.65 -18.17 -10.06
C GLY A 35 -9.33 -17.93 -9.36
N GLY A 36 -8.52 -18.96 -9.27
CA GLY A 36 -7.21 -18.90 -8.64
C GLY A 36 -6.59 -20.28 -8.46
N HIS A 37 -5.44 -20.30 -7.82
CA HIS A 37 -4.71 -21.52 -7.49
C HIS A 37 -4.12 -21.42 -6.09
N SER A 38 -4.09 -22.51 -5.37
CA SER A 38 -3.40 -22.66 -4.07
C SER A 38 -2.50 -23.87 -4.10
N ASN A 39 -1.32 -23.74 -3.53
CA ASN A 39 -0.34 -24.81 -3.44
C ASN A 39 0.45 -24.73 -2.13
N GLU A 40 1.17 -25.78 -1.83
CA GLU A 40 2.16 -25.79 -0.76
C GLU A 40 3.44 -25.07 -1.19
N GLY A 41 4.14 -24.45 -0.25
CA GLY A 41 5.40 -23.76 -0.49
C GLY A 41 6.19 -23.50 0.80
N ALA A 42 7.36 -22.92 0.65
CA ALA A 42 8.25 -22.62 1.78
C ALA A 42 7.72 -21.50 2.69
N GLU A 43 6.97 -20.58 2.12
CA GLU A 43 6.50 -19.36 2.80
C GLU A 43 5.01 -19.13 2.53
N LEU A 44 4.38 -18.41 3.46
CA LEU A 44 3.03 -17.90 3.27
C LEU A 44 3.08 -16.75 2.26
N ALA A 45 2.49 -16.94 1.10
CA ALA A 45 2.34 -15.89 0.10
C ALA A 45 0.91 -15.83 -0.42
N PHE A 46 0.42 -14.62 -0.63
CA PHE A 46 -0.89 -14.35 -1.20
C PHE A 46 -0.81 -13.18 -2.17
N GLY A 47 -1.44 -13.31 -3.31
CA GLY A 47 -1.50 -12.26 -4.33
C GLY A 47 -2.77 -12.35 -5.15
N LEU A 48 -3.15 -11.23 -5.74
CA LEU A 48 -4.29 -11.12 -6.64
C LEU A 48 -3.82 -10.56 -7.98
N SER A 49 -4.37 -11.12 -9.06
CA SER A 49 -4.32 -10.51 -10.40
C SER A 49 -5.67 -9.85 -10.65
N VAL A 50 -5.67 -8.52 -10.72
CA VAL A 50 -6.90 -7.74 -10.88
C VAL A 50 -7.00 -7.22 -12.31
N ASN A 51 -8.12 -7.50 -12.97
CA ASN A 51 -8.42 -7.02 -14.31
C ASN A 51 -9.64 -6.10 -14.24
N GLY A 52 -9.60 -5.00 -14.98
CA GLY A 52 -10.71 -4.04 -15.02
C GLY A 52 -10.77 -3.32 -16.34
N TYR A 53 -11.87 -2.63 -16.56
CA TYR A 53 -12.10 -1.80 -17.74
C TYR A 53 -12.40 -0.38 -17.31
N ALA A 54 -11.83 0.59 -18.02
CA ALA A 54 -12.12 2.00 -17.81
C ALA A 54 -12.10 2.73 -19.15
N ALA A 55 -12.93 3.75 -19.30
CA ALA A 55 -12.81 4.65 -20.45
C ALA A 55 -11.47 5.42 -20.34
N PRO A 56 -10.78 5.72 -21.46
CA PRO A 56 -9.50 6.43 -21.44
C PRO A 56 -9.52 7.73 -20.63
N GLN A 57 -10.64 8.46 -20.65
CA GLN A 57 -10.83 9.72 -19.94
C GLN A 57 -10.99 9.55 -18.41
N GLN A 58 -11.21 8.33 -17.94
CA GLN A 58 -11.33 7.99 -16.50
C GLN A 58 -10.00 7.54 -15.89
N LEU A 59 -8.97 7.36 -16.71
CA LEU A 59 -7.66 6.93 -16.24
C LEU A 59 -6.93 8.08 -15.56
N LEU A 60 -6.39 7.81 -14.38
CA LEU A 60 -5.48 8.72 -13.68
C LEU A 60 -4.05 8.28 -13.99
N LEU A 61 -3.34 9.10 -14.76
CA LEU A 61 -2.04 8.75 -15.30
C LEU A 61 -0.91 9.30 -14.42
N LYS A 62 0.21 8.60 -14.34
CA LYS A 62 1.42 9.11 -13.69
C LYS A 62 1.97 10.36 -14.41
N SER A 63 1.78 10.46 -15.72
CA SER A 63 2.31 11.51 -16.61
C SER A 63 1.44 12.78 -16.73
N ALA A 64 0.45 12.96 -15.85
CA ALA A 64 -0.49 14.08 -15.98
C ALA A 64 -0.22 15.22 -14.97
N LEU A 65 0.93 15.24 -14.31
CA LEU A 65 1.32 16.36 -13.43
C LEU A 65 1.64 17.62 -14.24
N ARG A 66 1.30 18.78 -13.65
CA ARG A 66 1.64 20.10 -14.21
C ARG A 66 2.21 21.01 -13.13
N SER A 67 3.00 21.99 -13.54
CA SER A 67 3.49 23.03 -12.62
C SER A 67 2.30 23.73 -11.96
N GLY A 68 2.41 23.97 -10.65
CA GLY A 68 1.34 24.57 -9.85
C GLY A 68 0.35 23.56 -9.23
N HIS A 69 0.43 22.28 -9.57
CA HIS A 69 -0.38 21.27 -8.90
C HIS A 69 0.06 21.10 -7.44
N ALA A 70 -0.92 20.92 -6.53
CA ALA A 70 -0.67 20.46 -5.17
C ALA A 70 -0.54 18.95 -5.14
N LEU A 71 0.42 18.44 -4.36
CA LEU A 71 0.57 17.01 -4.07
C LEU A 71 -0.26 16.66 -2.84
N ILE A 72 -1.14 15.68 -2.98
CA ILE A 72 -2.03 15.22 -1.92
C ILE A 72 -1.68 13.76 -1.59
N LEU A 73 -1.39 13.49 -0.32
CA LEU A 73 -1.22 12.14 0.18
C LEU A 73 -2.47 11.77 0.98
N THR A 74 -3.21 10.77 0.51
CA THR A 74 -4.54 10.43 1.04
C THR A 74 -4.50 9.59 2.32
N LYS A 75 -3.36 8.96 2.64
CA LYS A 75 -3.15 8.17 3.86
C LYS A 75 -1.79 8.44 4.47
N ALA A 76 -1.69 8.31 5.79
CA ALA A 76 -0.42 8.43 6.49
C ALA A 76 0.55 7.30 6.10
N ILE A 77 1.85 7.60 6.09
CA ILE A 77 2.92 6.65 5.80
C ILE A 77 3.61 6.15 7.07
N GLY A 78 4.46 5.13 6.94
CA GLY A 78 5.25 4.58 8.05
C GLY A 78 4.99 3.11 8.35
N THR A 79 4.08 2.45 7.63
CA THR A 79 3.70 1.04 7.82
C THR A 79 4.91 0.11 7.84
N GLY A 80 5.82 0.21 6.87
CA GLY A 80 6.99 -0.66 6.79
C GLY A 80 7.94 -0.50 7.98
N THR A 81 8.11 0.71 8.51
CA THR A 81 8.91 0.97 9.73
C THR A 81 8.26 0.37 10.97
N LEU A 82 6.93 0.52 11.11
CA LEU A 82 6.17 -0.05 12.23
C LEU A 82 6.20 -1.57 12.22
N LEU A 83 6.01 -2.20 11.05
CA LEU A 83 6.07 -3.66 10.90
C LEU A 83 7.48 -4.20 11.20
N ALA A 84 8.53 -3.52 10.76
CA ALA A 84 9.91 -3.89 11.12
C ALA A 84 10.17 -3.80 12.63
N ALA A 85 9.67 -2.76 13.30
CA ALA A 85 9.75 -2.65 14.76
C ALA A 85 8.92 -3.73 15.46
N ASN A 86 7.76 -4.10 14.92
CA ASN A 86 6.92 -5.16 15.45
C ASN A 86 7.60 -6.54 15.36
N GLN A 87 8.25 -6.84 14.25
CA GLN A 87 9.04 -8.07 14.10
C GLN A 87 10.17 -8.19 15.13
N ALA A 88 10.70 -7.05 15.57
CA ALA A 88 11.70 -6.97 16.63
C ALA A 88 11.09 -6.85 18.05
N ALA A 89 9.78 -7.06 18.20
CA ALA A 89 9.02 -6.87 19.44
C ALA A 89 9.24 -5.50 20.12
N ALA A 90 9.48 -4.43 19.33
CA ALA A 90 9.81 -3.09 19.79
C ALA A 90 8.73 -2.04 19.48
N ALA A 91 7.64 -2.41 18.82
CA ALA A 91 6.50 -1.55 18.57
C ALA A 91 5.45 -1.69 19.69
N GLU A 92 4.78 -0.59 20.02
CA GLU A 92 3.60 -0.64 20.88
C GLU A 92 2.40 -1.18 20.09
N GLY A 93 1.58 -2.05 20.72
CA GLY A 93 0.41 -2.67 20.08
C GLY A 93 -0.52 -1.65 19.41
N ARG A 94 -0.82 -0.53 20.09
CA ARG A 94 -1.66 0.55 19.53
C ARG A 94 -1.12 1.16 18.22
N TRP A 95 0.19 1.15 17.99
CA TRP A 95 0.78 1.65 16.74
C TRP A 95 0.56 0.65 15.61
N ILE A 96 0.62 -0.63 15.95
CA ILE A 96 0.35 -1.70 14.98
C ILE A 96 -1.13 -1.74 14.63
N ASP A 97 -2.03 -1.59 15.60
CA ASP A 97 -3.47 -1.48 15.34
C ASP A 97 -3.78 -0.30 14.40
N ALA A 98 -3.16 0.86 14.63
CA ALA A 98 -3.31 2.02 13.74
C ALA A 98 -2.76 1.76 12.33
N ALA A 99 -1.63 1.04 12.22
CA ALA A 99 -1.07 0.65 10.93
C ALA A 99 -1.97 -0.32 10.19
N LEU A 100 -2.50 -1.35 10.85
CA LEU A 100 -3.43 -2.32 10.27
C LEU A 100 -4.72 -1.63 9.81
N ALA A 101 -5.30 -0.77 10.64
CA ALA A 101 -6.49 -0.01 10.27
C ALA A 101 -6.24 0.86 9.03
N ASN A 102 -5.07 1.52 8.95
CA ASN A 102 -4.69 2.32 7.77
C ASN A 102 -4.47 1.44 6.52
N MET A 103 -3.95 0.24 6.66
CA MET A 103 -3.79 -0.71 5.55
C MET A 103 -5.13 -1.18 5.01
N LEU A 104 -6.09 -1.47 5.88
CA LEU A 104 -7.43 -1.94 5.54
C LEU A 104 -8.34 -0.82 4.99
N LEU A 105 -7.97 0.44 5.15
CA LEU A 105 -8.74 1.55 4.60
C LEU A 105 -8.64 1.56 3.07
N SER A 106 -9.76 1.27 2.40
CA SER A 106 -9.84 1.32 0.94
C SER A 106 -9.60 2.75 0.41
N PRO A 107 -8.85 2.92 -0.68
CA PRO A 107 -8.70 4.20 -1.35
C PRO A 107 -9.92 4.63 -2.18
N ARG A 108 -10.98 3.84 -2.25
CA ARG A 108 -12.15 4.07 -3.11
C ARG A 108 -12.77 5.45 -2.91
N VAL A 109 -13.07 5.82 -1.65
CA VAL A 109 -13.68 7.13 -1.34
C VAL A 109 -12.76 8.28 -1.75
N ALA A 110 -11.45 8.15 -1.49
CA ALA A 110 -10.48 9.14 -1.93
C ALA A 110 -10.48 9.27 -3.48
N LEU A 111 -10.52 8.15 -4.20
CA LEU A 111 -10.56 8.12 -5.65
C LEU A 111 -11.83 8.80 -6.20
N GLU A 112 -12.99 8.58 -5.60
CA GLU A 112 -14.25 9.22 -5.97
C GLU A 112 -14.16 10.74 -5.82
N VAL A 113 -13.61 11.23 -4.70
CA VAL A 113 -13.38 12.66 -4.47
C VAL A 113 -12.39 13.24 -5.47
N LEU A 114 -11.26 12.56 -5.73
CA LEU A 114 -10.26 13.01 -6.70
C LEU A 114 -10.85 13.14 -8.10
N ARG A 115 -11.66 12.19 -8.53
CA ARG A 115 -12.37 12.23 -9.82
C ARG A 115 -13.38 13.37 -9.90
N ALA A 116 -14.17 13.59 -8.84
CA ALA A 116 -15.13 14.68 -8.78
C ALA A 116 -14.47 16.06 -8.88
N HIS A 117 -13.20 16.19 -8.50
CA HIS A 117 -12.41 17.43 -8.59
C HIS A 117 -11.50 17.49 -9.83
N GLY A 118 -11.68 16.60 -10.79
CA GLY A 118 -10.95 16.63 -12.08
C GLY A 118 -9.45 16.35 -11.95
N VAL A 119 -9.03 15.61 -10.92
CA VAL A 119 -7.64 15.19 -10.78
C VAL A 119 -7.29 14.23 -11.90
N ALA A 120 -6.20 14.49 -12.62
CA ALA A 120 -5.76 13.68 -13.76
C ALA A 120 -4.54 12.81 -13.44
N ALA A 121 -3.74 13.17 -12.42
CA ALA A 121 -2.50 12.49 -12.07
C ALA A 121 -2.64 11.75 -10.74
N CYS A 122 -2.30 10.47 -10.72
CA CYS A 122 -2.34 9.65 -9.51
C CYS A 122 -1.34 8.51 -9.60
N THR A 123 -0.86 8.06 -8.45
CA THR A 123 -0.16 6.78 -8.26
C THR A 123 -0.50 6.22 -6.90
N ASP A 124 -0.38 4.92 -6.73
CA ASP A 124 -0.33 4.29 -5.42
C ASP A 124 1.03 4.53 -4.75
N VAL A 125 1.10 4.35 -3.44
CA VAL A 125 2.36 4.40 -2.68
C VAL A 125 2.52 3.09 -1.94
N THR A 126 3.52 2.31 -2.34
CA THR A 126 3.82 1.00 -1.80
C THR A 126 5.26 0.90 -1.27
N GLY A 127 5.91 -0.23 -1.37
CA GLY A 127 7.24 -0.50 -0.82
C GLY A 127 8.36 0.45 -1.25
N PHE A 128 8.26 1.07 -2.42
CA PHE A 128 9.24 2.08 -2.87
C PHE A 128 9.11 3.43 -2.14
N GLY A 129 8.09 3.60 -1.32
CA GLY A 129 7.86 4.81 -0.54
C GLY A 129 7.42 6.01 -1.38
N VAL A 130 7.10 7.11 -0.69
CA VAL A 130 6.57 8.32 -1.33
C VAL A 130 7.52 8.86 -2.39
N LEU A 131 8.83 8.92 -2.09
CA LEU A 131 9.80 9.52 -3.02
C LEU A 131 9.96 8.72 -4.31
N GLY A 132 10.01 7.38 -4.23
CA GLY A 132 10.13 6.53 -5.41
C GLY A 132 8.94 6.69 -6.34
N HIS A 133 7.72 6.59 -5.81
CA HIS A 133 6.51 6.74 -6.61
C HIS A 133 6.31 8.16 -7.13
N LEU A 134 6.61 9.19 -6.33
CA LEU A 134 6.59 10.57 -6.80
C LEU A 134 7.60 10.81 -7.92
N GLN A 135 8.82 10.27 -7.82
CA GLN A 135 9.83 10.40 -8.85
C GLN A 135 9.38 9.82 -10.19
N GLU A 136 8.66 8.68 -10.17
CA GLU A 136 8.06 8.14 -11.39
C GLU A 136 7.07 9.12 -12.03
N MET A 137 6.20 9.76 -11.23
CA MET A 137 5.26 10.75 -11.73
C MET A 137 5.97 12.00 -12.28
N LEU A 138 6.98 12.49 -11.59
CA LEU A 138 7.75 13.68 -11.99
C LEU A 138 8.51 13.43 -13.30
N ARG A 139 9.16 12.28 -13.43
CA ARG A 139 9.85 11.87 -14.67
C ARG A 139 8.87 11.72 -15.84
N ALA A 140 7.74 11.05 -15.61
CA ALA A 140 6.71 10.86 -16.63
C ALA A 140 6.04 12.16 -17.07
N SER A 141 6.11 13.22 -16.25
CA SER A 141 5.53 14.54 -16.50
C SER A 141 6.59 15.60 -16.85
N GLU A 142 7.88 15.24 -16.82
CA GLU A 142 9.02 16.14 -17.10
C GLU A 142 9.04 17.41 -16.24
N ILE A 143 8.67 17.30 -14.96
CA ILE A 143 8.62 18.42 -14.01
C ILE A 143 9.33 18.09 -12.69
N GLY A 144 9.57 19.13 -11.88
CA GLY A 144 10.07 19.01 -10.51
C GLY A 144 8.97 19.20 -9.46
N ALA A 145 9.30 18.92 -8.20
CA ALA A 145 8.41 19.19 -7.06
C ALA A 145 9.17 19.76 -5.88
N HIS A 146 8.48 20.55 -5.07
CA HIS A 146 8.93 20.98 -3.76
C HIS A 146 8.15 20.23 -2.68
N LEU A 147 8.86 19.48 -1.85
CA LEU A 147 8.27 18.77 -0.72
C LEU A 147 8.58 19.48 0.60
N ARG A 148 7.59 19.52 1.47
CA ARG A 148 7.74 19.94 2.86
C ARG A 148 7.64 18.69 3.75
N PRO A 149 8.76 18.10 4.19
CA PRO A 149 8.75 16.83 4.95
C PRO A 149 7.86 16.89 6.19
N ALA A 150 7.83 18.03 6.88
CA ALA A 150 6.98 18.23 8.07
C ALA A 150 5.46 18.19 7.77
N ALA A 151 5.05 18.34 6.51
CA ALA A 151 3.64 18.27 6.11
C ALA A 151 3.20 16.84 5.69
N ILE A 152 4.13 15.89 5.62
CA ILE A 152 3.81 14.50 5.25
C ILE A 152 3.17 13.81 6.46
N PRO A 153 1.92 13.33 6.37
CA PRO A 153 1.28 12.62 7.47
C PRO A 153 1.97 11.28 7.73
N VAL A 154 2.27 11.02 8.99
CA VAL A 154 2.98 9.82 9.43
C VAL A 154 2.17 9.10 10.50
N LEU A 155 2.13 7.78 10.44
CA LEU A 155 1.44 6.94 11.42
C LEU A 155 2.02 7.11 12.84
N PRO A 156 1.17 7.04 13.87
CA PRO A 156 1.62 7.08 15.27
C PRO A 156 2.73 6.06 15.52
N GLY A 157 3.79 6.48 16.20
CA GLY A 157 4.92 5.63 16.52
C GLY A 157 5.97 5.46 15.42
N ALA A 158 5.68 5.80 14.15
CA ALA A 158 6.63 5.57 13.06
C ALA A 158 7.91 6.42 13.20
N HIS A 159 7.81 7.68 13.62
CA HIS A 159 8.98 8.51 13.89
C HIS A 159 9.82 7.96 15.05
N GLN A 160 9.17 7.50 16.13
CA GLN A 160 9.85 6.90 17.28
C GLN A 160 10.59 5.61 16.88
N CYS A 161 9.95 4.75 16.10
CA CYS A 161 10.57 3.53 15.60
C CYS A 161 11.74 3.84 14.66
N LEU A 162 11.59 4.81 13.76
CA LEU A 162 12.64 5.22 12.85
C LEU A 162 13.85 5.80 13.60
N ALA A 163 13.62 6.64 14.63
CA ALA A 163 14.68 7.20 15.49
C ALA A 163 15.45 6.11 16.26
N ARG A 164 14.79 4.99 16.58
CA ARG A 164 15.42 3.80 17.19
C ARG A 164 16.14 2.90 16.18
N GLY A 165 16.14 3.25 14.87
CA GLY A 165 16.84 2.53 13.83
C GLY A 165 16.01 1.46 13.11
N TYR A 166 14.73 1.28 13.44
CA TYR A 166 13.86 0.33 12.73
C TYR A 166 13.49 0.89 11.36
N ARG A 167 13.75 0.12 10.33
CA ARG A 167 13.57 0.52 8.92
C ARG A 167 12.88 -0.59 8.15
N SER A 168 12.09 -0.22 7.16
CA SER A 168 11.46 -1.20 6.26
C SER A 168 12.51 -2.04 5.53
N SER A 169 12.15 -3.24 5.12
CA SER A 169 13.02 -4.13 4.35
C SER A 169 13.55 -3.51 3.06
N LEU A 170 12.77 -2.64 2.43
CA LEU A 170 13.15 -1.93 1.21
C LEU A 170 13.91 -0.61 1.44
N HIS A 171 14.20 -0.24 2.69
CA HIS A 171 14.84 1.04 3.00
C HIS A 171 16.17 1.23 2.25
N HIS A 172 17.01 0.20 2.18
CA HIS A 172 18.31 0.30 1.50
C HIS A 172 18.15 0.50 -0.01
N ALA A 173 17.23 -0.25 -0.63
CA ALA A 173 16.92 -0.10 -2.05
C ALA A 173 16.34 1.27 -2.37
N ASN A 174 15.53 1.84 -1.48
CA ASN A 174 14.88 3.13 -1.68
C ASN A 174 15.81 4.34 -1.50
N ARG A 175 17.07 4.15 -1.07
CA ARG A 175 18.03 5.25 -0.92
C ARG A 175 18.55 5.84 -2.23
N ILE A 176 18.21 5.24 -3.36
CA ILE A 176 18.57 5.74 -4.69
C ILE A 176 17.63 6.85 -5.18
N TYR A 177 16.51 7.06 -4.51
CA TYR A 177 15.53 8.13 -4.78
C TYR A 177 15.79 9.29 -3.81
#